data_ff5047e0f646bf292cd80ed3049262b0
#
_entry.id   ff5047e0f646bf292cd80ed3049262b0
#
_cell.length_a   1.000
_cell.length_b   1.000
_cell.length_c   1.000
_cell.angle_alpha   90.00
_cell.angle_beta   90.00
_cell.angle_gamma   90.00
#
_symmetry.space_group_name_H-M   'P 1'
#
loop_
_entity.id
_entity.type
_entity.pdbx_description
1 polymer ?
#
loop_
_entity_poly.entity_id
_entity_poly.type
_entity_poly.pdbx_seq_one_letter_code
_entity_poly.pdbx_strand_id
1 'polypeptide(L)'
;MKSYFVSPVAYILLFSCSLINGASFVFWLNYLSINNIKEFTLLQACMNAFFFWFLLLVQVPVLTMRSFAEEYKLGTIEMILTAPVREWELVLSKFLGSVCFFSVLWMPMALYLAVLRIVYGHSLGMSAGMIVLPFLMLLLIGMFFISIGLFVSSLTKNQIIAAILSFALIFLIFSLSFLIYLGIGGQTREMISYLSFLDQMDTFSRGIFDSRPVVLLGSATFFFLFLTEKILEWRRLRE
;
A
#
# COMPACT_ATOMS: atom_id res chain seq x y z
N MET A 1 6.53 2.77 16.81
CA MET A 1 7.55 3.05 15.77
C MET A 1 8.86 2.30 16.00
N LYS A 2 9.50 2.34 17.17
CA LYS A 2 10.78 1.64 17.41
C LYS A 2 10.73 0.13 17.07
N SER A 3 9.62 -0.55 17.31
CA SER A 3 9.51 -2.00 17.09
C SER A 3 9.61 -2.42 15.62
N TYR A 4 9.17 -1.59 14.67
CA TYR A 4 9.32 -1.87 13.24
C TYR A 4 10.77 -1.78 12.78
N PHE A 5 11.51 -0.75 13.21
CA PHE A 5 12.91 -0.54 12.80
C PHE A 5 13.92 -1.47 13.49
N VAL A 6 13.57 -2.10 14.60
CA VAL A 6 14.43 -3.06 15.31
C VAL A 6 14.28 -4.49 14.74
N SER A 7 13.21 -4.77 13.99
CA SER A 7 12.96 -6.09 13.43
C SER A 7 13.87 -6.39 12.22
N PRO A 8 14.55 -7.55 12.17
CA PRO A 8 15.32 -7.97 10.98
C PRO A 8 14.46 -8.01 9.70
N VAL A 9 13.16 -8.30 9.83
CA VAL A 9 12.21 -8.35 8.71
C VAL A 9 12.06 -6.97 8.05
N ALA A 10 12.14 -5.88 8.82
CA ALA A 10 12.08 -4.53 8.27
C ALA A 10 13.22 -4.24 7.29
N TYR A 11 14.43 -4.66 7.63
CA TYR A 11 15.61 -4.47 6.75
C TYR A 11 15.53 -5.34 5.50
N ILE A 12 15.00 -6.56 5.61
CA ILE A 12 14.76 -7.44 4.45
C ILE A 12 13.73 -6.79 3.52
N LEU A 13 12.64 -6.22 4.06
CA LEU A 13 11.64 -5.52 3.28
C LEU A 13 12.21 -4.26 2.60
N LEU A 14 13.00 -3.45 3.31
CA LEU A 14 13.67 -2.28 2.75
C LEU A 14 14.62 -2.68 1.61
N PHE A 15 15.45 -3.68 1.83
CA PHE A 15 16.40 -4.15 0.84
C PHE A 15 15.69 -4.71 -0.41
N SER A 16 14.71 -5.61 -0.23
CA SER A 16 13.96 -6.19 -1.34
C SER A 16 13.18 -5.14 -2.13
N CYS A 17 12.54 -4.19 -1.43
CA CYS A 17 11.82 -3.08 -2.05
C CYS A 17 12.76 -2.20 -2.88
N SER A 18 13.88 -1.76 -2.31
CA SER A 18 14.89 -0.96 -3.01
C SER A 18 15.45 -1.68 -4.22
N LEU A 19 15.79 -2.96 -4.08
CA LEU A 19 16.40 -3.75 -5.15
C LEU A 19 15.43 -3.94 -6.32
N ILE A 20 14.19 -4.37 -6.04
CA ILE A 20 13.19 -4.62 -7.10
C ILE A 20 12.78 -3.32 -7.77
N ASN A 21 12.52 -2.25 -7.00
CA ASN A 21 12.18 -0.95 -7.58
C ASN A 21 13.34 -0.35 -8.37
N GLY A 22 14.59 -0.49 -7.89
CA GLY A 22 15.78 -0.03 -8.60
C GLY A 22 16.01 -0.79 -9.92
N ALA A 23 15.87 -2.12 -9.90
CA ALA A 23 15.97 -2.94 -11.11
C ALA A 23 14.86 -2.59 -12.13
N SER A 24 13.62 -2.44 -11.65
CA SER A 24 12.49 -2.01 -12.49
C SER A 24 12.72 -0.62 -13.09
N PHE A 25 13.24 0.31 -12.30
CA PHE A 25 13.55 1.67 -12.74
C PHE A 25 14.60 1.68 -13.86
N VAL A 26 15.72 0.96 -13.70
CA VAL A 26 16.78 0.84 -14.71
C VAL A 26 16.26 0.13 -15.96
N PHE A 27 15.45 -0.91 -15.81
CA PHE A 27 14.84 -1.62 -16.92
C PHE A 27 13.98 -0.69 -17.78
N TRP A 28 13.04 0.03 -17.16
CA TRP A 28 12.15 0.94 -17.87
C TRP A 28 12.87 2.16 -18.46
N LEU A 29 13.89 2.67 -17.78
CA LEU A 29 14.72 3.75 -18.30
C LEU A 29 15.41 3.35 -19.60
N ASN A 30 16.04 2.17 -19.63
CA ASN A 30 16.69 1.64 -20.84
C ASN A 30 15.66 1.34 -21.92
N TYR A 31 14.55 0.71 -21.59
CA TYR A 31 13.49 0.35 -22.55
C TYR A 31 12.89 1.56 -23.25
N LEU A 32 12.54 2.61 -22.51
CA LEU A 32 11.99 3.85 -23.05
C LEU A 32 13.03 4.62 -23.89
N SER A 33 14.29 4.61 -23.48
CA SER A 33 15.40 5.27 -24.19
C SER A 33 15.68 4.60 -25.53
N ILE A 34 15.76 3.26 -25.58
CA ILE A 34 16.07 2.51 -26.82
C ILE A 34 14.92 2.63 -27.83
N ASN A 35 13.68 2.56 -27.38
CA ASN A 35 12.52 2.57 -28.27
C ASN A 35 11.99 3.97 -28.58
N ASN A 36 12.61 5.04 -28.06
CA ASN A 36 12.18 6.45 -28.22
C ASN A 36 10.68 6.66 -27.89
N ILE A 37 10.13 5.93 -26.92
CA ILE A 37 8.72 6.01 -26.53
C ILE A 37 8.53 7.28 -25.69
N LYS A 38 7.75 8.22 -26.21
CA LYS A 38 7.42 9.50 -25.55
C LYS A 38 5.99 9.54 -24.97
N GLU A 39 5.21 8.51 -25.22
CA GLU A 39 3.80 8.45 -24.82
C GLU A 39 3.62 8.20 -23.32
N PHE A 40 4.59 7.53 -22.67
CA PHE A 40 4.56 7.21 -21.25
C PHE A 40 5.69 7.89 -20.50
N THR A 41 5.38 8.41 -19.31
CA THR A 41 6.42 8.88 -18.40
C THR A 41 7.11 7.66 -17.76
N LEU A 42 8.40 7.79 -17.42
CA LEU A 42 9.14 6.72 -16.74
C LEU A 42 8.44 6.27 -15.45
N LEU A 43 7.89 7.22 -14.69
CA LEU A 43 7.17 6.94 -13.46
C LEU A 43 5.89 6.14 -13.72
N GLN A 44 5.14 6.50 -14.77
CA GLN A 44 3.95 5.76 -15.19
C GLN A 44 4.29 4.31 -15.56
N ALA A 45 5.37 4.11 -16.32
CA ALA A 45 5.83 2.77 -16.69
C ALA A 45 6.24 1.94 -15.47
N CYS A 46 6.96 2.53 -14.51
CA CYS A 46 7.37 1.85 -13.28
C CYS A 46 6.17 1.47 -12.39
N MET A 47 5.20 2.38 -12.19
CA MET A 47 4.06 2.16 -11.31
C MET A 47 2.97 1.25 -11.91
N ASN A 48 2.90 1.15 -13.24
CA ASN A 48 2.03 0.19 -13.91
C ASN A 48 2.68 -1.17 -14.13
N ALA A 49 3.97 -1.33 -13.78
CA ALA A 49 4.69 -2.58 -13.93
C ALA A 49 4.12 -3.68 -13.02
N PHE A 50 4.10 -4.92 -13.51
CA PHE A 50 3.68 -6.09 -12.74
C PHE A 50 4.46 -6.23 -11.41
N PHE A 51 5.78 -6.02 -11.44
CA PHE A 51 6.63 -6.13 -10.25
C PHE A 51 6.27 -5.12 -9.14
N PHE A 52 5.83 -3.92 -9.51
CA PHE A 52 5.37 -2.92 -8.56
C PHE A 52 4.14 -3.42 -7.77
N TRP A 53 3.12 -3.91 -8.48
CA TRP A 53 1.90 -4.42 -7.87
C TRP A 53 2.14 -5.68 -7.05
N PHE A 54 2.94 -6.61 -7.58
CA PHE A 54 3.31 -7.83 -6.87
C PHE A 54 4.03 -7.51 -5.55
N LEU A 55 5.00 -6.58 -5.60
CA LEU A 55 5.72 -6.14 -4.40
C LEU A 55 4.77 -5.56 -3.36
N LEU A 56 3.86 -4.67 -3.77
CA LEU A 56 2.88 -4.03 -2.90
C LEU A 56 1.96 -5.06 -2.24
N LEU A 57 1.45 -6.03 -3.01
CA LEU A 57 0.56 -7.10 -2.53
C LEU A 57 1.24 -8.01 -1.49
N VAL A 58 2.54 -8.28 -1.61
CA VAL A 58 3.28 -9.11 -0.67
C VAL A 58 3.75 -8.31 0.54
N GLN A 59 4.20 -7.09 0.33
CA GLN A 59 4.84 -6.24 1.33
C GLN A 59 3.88 -5.84 2.45
N VAL A 60 2.65 -5.47 2.11
CA VAL A 60 1.67 -5.02 3.11
C VAL A 60 1.25 -6.13 4.08
N PRO A 61 0.89 -7.36 3.65
CA PRO A 61 0.65 -8.46 4.57
C PRO A 61 1.82 -8.77 5.50
N VAL A 62 3.05 -8.77 4.98
CA VAL A 62 4.25 -9.02 5.80
C VAL A 62 4.48 -7.90 6.81
N LEU A 63 4.19 -6.65 6.44
CA LEU A 63 4.29 -5.50 7.33
C LEU A 63 3.26 -5.57 8.48
N THR A 64 2.02 -5.97 8.19
CA THR A 64 0.90 -5.89 9.13
C THR A 64 0.69 -7.17 9.95
N MET A 65 1.23 -8.33 9.52
CA MET A 65 1.00 -9.62 10.16
C MET A 65 1.34 -9.65 11.66
N ARG A 66 2.32 -8.87 12.10
CA ARG A 66 2.80 -8.83 13.49
C ARG A 66 2.05 -7.85 14.38
N SER A 67 1.27 -6.94 13.78
CA SER A 67 0.74 -5.78 14.50
C SER A 67 -0.13 -6.14 15.72
N PHE A 68 -1.01 -7.12 15.60
CA PHE A 68 -1.84 -7.63 16.70
C PHE A 68 -1.59 -9.11 16.97
N ALA A 69 -1.38 -9.94 15.93
CA ALA A 69 -1.23 -11.37 16.09
C ALA A 69 -0.03 -11.77 16.97
N GLU A 70 1.05 -10.98 16.98
CA GLU A 70 2.20 -11.19 17.86
C GLU A 70 1.86 -10.89 19.31
N GLU A 71 1.14 -9.82 19.59
CA GLU A 71 0.71 -9.44 20.95
C GLU A 71 -0.28 -10.47 21.53
N TYR A 72 -1.18 -11.01 20.70
CA TYR A 72 -2.05 -12.11 21.10
C TYR A 72 -1.26 -13.40 21.39
N LYS A 73 -0.26 -13.71 20.56
CA LYS A 73 0.58 -14.89 20.75
C LYS A 73 1.41 -14.82 22.03
N LEU A 74 1.91 -13.63 22.38
CA LEU A 74 2.74 -13.39 23.56
C LEU A 74 1.93 -13.14 24.84
N GLY A 75 0.59 -13.01 24.75
CA GLY A 75 -0.27 -12.65 25.88
C GLY A 75 -0.13 -11.19 26.34
N THR A 76 0.66 -10.37 25.64
CA THR A 76 0.90 -8.97 26.02
C THR A 76 -0.30 -8.07 25.72
N ILE A 77 -1.25 -8.56 24.92
CA ILE A 77 -2.46 -7.82 24.58
C ILE A 77 -3.30 -7.49 25.84
N GLU A 78 -3.36 -8.41 26.80
CA GLU A 78 -4.10 -8.23 28.06
C GLU A 78 -3.54 -7.04 28.85
N MET A 79 -2.21 -6.91 28.92
CA MET A 79 -1.56 -5.76 29.55
C MET A 79 -1.88 -4.43 28.85
N ILE A 80 -2.05 -4.46 27.52
CA ILE A 80 -2.38 -3.28 26.73
C ILE A 80 -3.85 -2.91 26.91
N LEU A 81 -4.75 -3.90 26.98
CA LEU A 81 -6.19 -3.68 27.16
C LEU A 81 -6.55 -3.26 28.60
N THR A 82 -5.73 -3.60 29.60
CA THR A 82 -5.89 -3.12 30.98
C THR A 82 -5.30 -1.74 31.21
N ALA A 83 -4.45 -1.23 30.30
CA ALA A 83 -3.96 0.14 30.35
C ALA A 83 -5.11 1.14 30.12
N PRO A 84 -5.03 2.37 30.71
CA PRO A 84 -6.05 3.40 30.52
C PRO A 84 -5.95 4.07 29.13
N VAL A 85 -5.96 3.26 28.07
CA VAL A 85 -5.87 3.68 26.66
C VAL A 85 -7.15 3.25 25.95
N ARG A 86 -7.69 4.11 25.08
CA ARG A 86 -8.86 3.78 24.27
C ARG A 86 -8.45 2.87 23.11
N GLU A 87 -9.30 1.92 22.75
CA GLU A 87 -9.07 0.96 21.66
C GLU A 87 -8.75 1.68 20.32
N TRP A 88 -9.47 2.78 20.06
CA TRP A 88 -9.24 3.63 18.89
C TRP A 88 -7.82 4.21 18.85
N GLU A 89 -7.28 4.66 19.96
CA GLU A 89 -5.91 5.19 20.06
C GLU A 89 -4.87 4.11 19.76
N LEU A 90 -5.12 2.89 20.22
CA LEU A 90 -4.28 1.73 19.94
C LEU A 90 -4.29 1.40 18.44
N VAL A 91 -5.46 1.30 17.82
CA VAL A 91 -5.61 1.02 16.38
C VAL A 91 -4.92 2.11 15.56
N LEU A 92 -5.18 3.39 15.86
CA LEU A 92 -4.56 4.51 15.16
C LEU A 92 -3.03 4.53 15.31
N SER A 93 -2.50 4.26 16.49
CA SER A 93 -1.06 4.26 16.72
C SER A 93 -0.34 3.20 15.87
N LYS A 94 -0.94 2.00 15.76
CA LYS A 94 -0.42 0.91 14.91
C LYS A 94 -0.59 1.22 13.43
N PHE A 95 -1.73 1.78 13.05
CA PHE A 95 -1.99 2.21 11.67
C PHE A 95 -0.98 3.27 11.22
N LEU A 96 -0.84 4.36 11.97
CA LEU A 96 0.10 5.43 11.63
C LEU A 96 1.56 4.95 11.65
N GLY A 97 1.92 4.06 12.57
CA GLY A 97 3.23 3.42 12.60
C GLY A 97 3.52 2.61 11.34
N SER A 98 2.53 1.83 10.87
CA SER A 98 2.63 1.04 9.64
C SER A 98 2.68 1.91 8.40
N VAL A 99 1.85 2.96 8.31
CA VAL A 99 1.84 3.92 7.19
C VAL A 99 3.17 4.69 7.11
N CYS A 100 3.70 5.12 8.25
CA CYS A 100 5.00 5.79 8.28
C CYS A 100 6.12 4.88 7.77
N PHE A 101 6.15 3.62 8.21
CA PHE A 101 7.13 2.65 7.73
C PHE A 101 6.93 2.33 6.24
N PHE A 102 5.68 2.19 5.78
CA PHE A 102 5.35 2.02 4.37
C PHE A 102 5.87 3.19 3.53
N SER A 103 5.71 4.42 4.00
CA SER A 103 6.23 5.62 3.31
C SER A 103 7.75 5.57 3.18
N VAL A 104 8.46 5.09 4.21
CA VAL A 104 9.92 4.89 4.16
C VAL A 104 10.33 3.82 3.15
N LEU A 105 9.54 2.73 3.03
CA LEU A 105 9.81 1.66 2.05
C LEU A 105 9.78 2.16 0.59
N TRP A 106 8.94 3.14 0.29
CA TRP A 106 8.79 3.70 -1.06
C TRP A 106 9.64 4.97 -1.31
N MET A 107 10.33 5.47 -0.28
CA MET A 107 11.23 6.62 -0.39
C MET A 107 12.37 6.43 -1.43
N PRO A 108 13.00 5.24 -1.58
CA PRO A 108 14.02 5.02 -2.60
C PRO A 108 13.54 5.33 -4.01
N MET A 109 12.28 5.02 -4.35
CA MET A 109 11.72 5.34 -5.66
C MET A 109 11.64 6.85 -5.91
N ALA A 110 11.27 7.62 -4.90
CA ALA A 110 11.29 9.08 -4.97
C ALA A 110 12.73 9.63 -5.14
N LEU A 111 13.71 9.01 -4.48
CA LEU A 111 15.12 9.36 -4.62
C LEU A 111 15.64 9.09 -6.04
N TYR A 112 15.28 7.96 -6.67
CA TYR A 112 15.68 7.68 -8.05
C TYR A 112 15.18 8.74 -9.02
N LEU A 113 13.93 9.21 -8.85
CA LEU A 113 13.37 10.29 -9.66
C LEU A 113 14.04 11.63 -9.38
N ALA A 114 14.38 11.93 -8.11
CA ALA A 114 15.09 13.15 -7.75
C ALA A 114 16.49 13.19 -8.40
N VAL A 115 17.24 12.08 -8.35
CA VAL A 115 18.53 11.95 -9.02
C VAL A 115 18.40 12.15 -10.53
N LEU A 116 17.39 11.51 -11.16
CA LEU A 116 17.16 11.66 -12.59
C LEU A 116 16.87 13.12 -12.97
N ARG A 117 16.07 13.82 -12.16
CA ARG A 117 15.75 15.23 -12.37
C ARG A 117 16.98 16.14 -12.22
N ILE A 118 17.88 15.83 -11.30
CA ILE A 118 19.14 16.57 -11.13
C ILE A 118 20.07 16.38 -12.34
N VAL A 119 20.18 15.14 -12.84
CA VAL A 119 21.09 14.80 -13.96
C VAL A 119 20.57 15.34 -15.30
N TYR A 120 19.28 15.20 -15.59
CA TYR A 120 18.69 15.57 -16.89
C TYR A 120 17.97 16.91 -16.89
N GLY A 121 17.83 17.58 -15.74
CA GLY A 121 17.22 18.89 -15.61
C GLY A 121 15.73 18.91 -16.01
N HIS A 122 15.27 20.06 -16.52
CA HIS A 122 13.89 20.26 -16.96
C HIS A 122 13.53 19.56 -18.28
N SER A 123 14.50 18.93 -18.96
CA SER A 123 14.31 18.26 -20.25
C SER A 123 13.38 17.03 -20.19
N LEU A 124 13.07 16.53 -18.99
CA LEU A 124 12.20 15.35 -18.80
C LEU A 124 10.70 15.62 -19.08
N GLY A 125 10.29 16.88 -19.29
CA GLY A 125 8.90 17.24 -19.58
C GLY A 125 7.88 16.89 -18.49
N MET A 126 8.34 16.46 -17.30
CA MET A 126 7.46 16.05 -16.19
C MET A 126 6.99 17.27 -15.39
N SER A 127 5.69 17.49 -15.32
CA SER A 127 5.10 18.47 -14.41
C SER A 127 5.22 17.97 -12.95
N ALA A 128 5.18 18.91 -11.98
CA ALA A 128 5.17 18.56 -10.57
C ALA A 128 4.01 17.62 -10.20
N GLY A 129 2.84 17.78 -10.84
CA GLY A 129 1.68 16.91 -10.67
C GLY A 129 1.96 15.47 -11.05
N MET A 130 2.65 15.23 -12.19
CA MET A 130 3.00 13.87 -12.64
C MET A 130 3.97 13.15 -11.70
N ILE A 131 4.62 13.86 -10.77
CA ILE A 131 5.51 13.27 -9.76
C ILE A 131 4.75 13.07 -8.44
N VAL A 132 4.04 14.06 -7.95
CA VAL A 132 3.43 14.05 -6.62
C VAL A 132 2.17 13.17 -6.58
N LEU A 133 1.31 13.24 -7.59
CA LEU A 133 0.03 12.55 -7.60
C LEU A 133 0.15 11.02 -7.55
N PRO A 134 1.06 10.35 -8.28
CA PRO A 134 1.24 8.91 -8.18
C PRO A 134 1.69 8.44 -6.79
N PHE A 135 2.55 9.21 -6.10
CA PHE A 135 2.93 8.90 -4.72
C PHE A 135 1.78 9.10 -3.73
N LEU A 136 0.95 10.12 -3.95
CA LEU A 136 -0.28 10.31 -3.17
C LEU A 136 -1.22 9.11 -3.35
N MET A 137 -1.42 8.66 -4.58
CA MET A 137 -2.24 7.49 -4.86
C MET A 137 -1.66 6.21 -4.26
N LEU A 138 -0.35 6.02 -4.36
CA LEU A 138 0.36 4.91 -3.71
C LEU A 138 0.15 4.90 -2.18
N LEU A 139 0.22 6.06 -1.53
CA LEU A 139 -0.06 6.17 -0.10
C LEU A 139 -1.51 5.82 0.22
N LEU A 140 -2.48 6.28 -0.56
CA LEU A 140 -3.91 5.96 -0.35
C LEU A 140 -4.17 4.46 -0.49
N ILE A 141 -3.64 3.82 -1.54
CA ILE A 141 -3.74 2.36 -1.72
C ILE A 141 -3.04 1.63 -0.57
N GLY A 142 -1.85 2.09 -0.18
CA GLY A 142 -1.10 1.54 0.94
C GLY A 142 -1.86 1.64 2.26
N MET A 143 -2.46 2.79 2.56
CA MET A 143 -3.30 3.01 3.75
C MET A 143 -4.50 2.06 3.77
N PHE A 144 -5.17 1.89 2.64
CA PHE A 144 -6.29 0.97 2.51
C PHE A 144 -5.86 -0.49 2.74
N PHE A 145 -4.79 -0.95 2.09
CA PHE A 145 -4.29 -2.31 2.27
C PHE A 145 -3.75 -2.56 3.68
N ILE A 146 -3.10 -1.57 4.30
CA ILE A 146 -2.65 -1.64 5.69
C ILE A 146 -3.84 -1.78 6.63
N SER A 147 -4.94 -1.05 6.41
CA SER A 147 -6.15 -1.17 7.24
C SER A 147 -6.75 -2.57 7.19
N ILE A 148 -6.79 -3.19 6.00
CA ILE A 148 -7.20 -4.60 5.83
C ILE A 148 -6.26 -5.54 6.58
N GLY A 149 -4.95 -5.35 6.46
CA GLY A 149 -3.95 -6.18 7.14
C GLY A 149 -4.05 -6.09 8.66
N LEU A 150 -4.28 -4.90 9.22
CA LEU A 150 -4.53 -4.70 10.65
C LEU A 150 -5.82 -5.39 11.12
N PHE A 151 -6.90 -5.27 10.35
CA PHE A 151 -8.15 -5.96 10.61
C PHE A 151 -7.94 -7.46 10.68
N VAL A 152 -7.31 -8.07 9.69
CA VAL A 152 -7.03 -9.52 9.67
C VAL A 152 -6.09 -9.93 10.81
N SER A 153 -5.05 -9.13 11.11
CA SER A 153 -4.13 -9.37 12.22
C SER A 153 -4.83 -9.35 13.58
N SER A 154 -5.91 -8.58 13.74
CA SER A 154 -6.71 -8.54 14.97
C SER A 154 -7.60 -9.78 15.16
N LEU A 155 -7.88 -10.54 14.10
CA LEU A 155 -8.73 -11.74 14.16
C LEU A 155 -7.99 -13.00 14.60
N THR A 156 -6.67 -13.08 14.42
CA THR A 156 -5.88 -14.30 14.60
C THR A 156 -4.72 -14.12 15.59
N LYS A 157 -4.35 -15.21 16.26
CA LYS A 157 -3.18 -15.28 17.15
C LYS A 157 -1.90 -15.76 16.43
N ASN A 158 -2.02 -16.17 15.16
CA ASN A 158 -0.91 -16.70 14.38
C ASN A 158 -0.50 -15.73 13.28
N GLN A 159 0.74 -15.24 13.30
CA GLN A 159 1.30 -14.29 12.35
C GLN A 159 1.26 -14.81 10.90
N ILE A 160 1.52 -16.12 10.68
CA ILE A 160 1.53 -16.71 9.33
C ILE A 160 0.11 -16.74 8.76
N ILE A 161 -0.86 -17.13 9.60
CA ILE A 161 -2.28 -17.13 9.19
C ILE A 161 -2.73 -15.70 8.90
N ALA A 162 -2.32 -14.72 9.72
CA ALA A 162 -2.60 -13.31 9.47
C ALA A 162 -2.05 -12.85 8.11
N ALA A 163 -0.80 -13.21 7.78
CA ALA A 163 -0.18 -12.86 6.51
C ALA A 163 -0.91 -13.49 5.31
N ILE A 164 -1.24 -14.79 5.38
CA ILE A 164 -1.91 -15.51 4.30
C ILE A 164 -3.33 -14.96 4.08
N LEU A 165 -4.09 -14.74 5.14
CA LEU A 165 -5.46 -14.24 5.04
C LEU A 165 -5.50 -12.78 4.55
N SER A 166 -4.59 -11.92 5.03
CA SER A 166 -4.50 -10.55 4.54
C SER A 166 -4.07 -10.49 3.09
N PHE A 167 -3.09 -11.31 2.68
CA PHE A 167 -2.70 -11.44 1.28
C PHE A 167 -3.88 -11.90 0.42
N ALA A 168 -4.59 -12.96 0.81
CA ALA A 168 -5.73 -13.49 0.08
C ALA A 168 -6.85 -12.44 -0.08
N LEU A 169 -7.17 -11.69 0.99
CA LEU A 169 -8.21 -10.67 0.96
C LEU A 169 -7.81 -9.48 0.08
N ILE A 170 -6.57 -8.98 0.22
CA ILE A 170 -6.05 -7.89 -0.60
C ILE A 170 -5.97 -8.33 -2.07
N PHE A 171 -5.47 -9.54 -2.35
CA PHE A 171 -5.38 -10.09 -3.69
C PHE A 171 -6.77 -10.26 -4.34
N LEU A 172 -7.77 -10.72 -3.58
CA LEU A 172 -9.14 -10.84 -4.04
C LEU A 172 -9.70 -9.46 -4.45
N ILE A 173 -9.54 -8.45 -3.61
CA ILE A 173 -9.99 -7.08 -3.91
C ILE A 173 -9.21 -6.52 -5.12
N PHE A 174 -7.90 -6.75 -5.18
CA PHE A 174 -7.07 -6.32 -6.31
C PHE A 174 -7.49 -7.01 -7.62
N SER A 175 -7.88 -8.29 -7.56
CA SER A 175 -8.32 -9.07 -8.72
C SER A 175 -9.59 -8.50 -9.37
N LEU A 176 -10.41 -7.76 -8.63
CA LEU A 176 -11.56 -7.06 -9.19
C LEU A 176 -11.14 -6.05 -10.27
N SER A 177 -9.93 -5.48 -10.17
CA SER A 177 -9.39 -4.59 -11.20
C SER A 177 -9.22 -5.28 -12.55
N PHE A 178 -9.03 -6.59 -12.59
CA PHE A 178 -8.88 -7.35 -13.83
C PHE A 178 -10.21 -7.71 -14.51
N LEU A 179 -11.33 -7.59 -13.81
CA LEU A 179 -12.66 -7.88 -14.40
C LEU A 179 -12.96 -7.00 -15.60
N ILE A 180 -12.39 -5.79 -15.65
CA ILE A 180 -12.53 -4.87 -16.78
C ILE A 180 -11.94 -5.48 -18.05
N TYR A 181 -10.80 -6.17 -17.93
CA TYR A 181 -10.11 -6.80 -19.06
C TYR A 181 -10.78 -8.08 -19.55
N LEU A 182 -11.68 -8.69 -18.72
CA LEU A 182 -12.45 -9.87 -19.11
C LEU A 182 -13.69 -9.54 -19.99
N GLY A 183 -13.84 -8.27 -20.42
CA GLY A 183 -14.87 -7.91 -21.39
C GLY A 183 -16.30 -7.81 -20.82
N ILE A 184 -16.45 -7.68 -19.50
CA ILE A 184 -17.73 -7.37 -18.89
C ILE A 184 -18.11 -5.94 -19.30
N GLY A 185 -18.84 -5.82 -20.42
CA GLY A 185 -19.18 -4.56 -21.06
C GLY A 185 -20.47 -3.93 -20.56
N GLY A 186 -20.73 -2.71 -21.00
CA GLY A 186 -21.93 -1.95 -20.68
C GLY A 186 -21.79 -0.99 -19.48
N GLN A 187 -22.88 -0.64 -18.86
CA GLN A 187 -22.93 0.27 -17.69
C GLN A 187 -22.11 -0.23 -16.50
N THR A 188 -21.91 -1.55 -16.38
CA THR A 188 -21.07 -2.17 -15.36
C THR A 188 -19.59 -1.84 -15.51
N ARG A 189 -19.11 -1.54 -16.72
CA ARG A 189 -17.71 -1.16 -16.96
C ARG A 189 -17.33 0.15 -16.26
N GLU A 190 -18.20 1.14 -16.26
CA GLU A 190 -17.94 2.39 -15.55
C GLU A 190 -17.84 2.18 -14.04
N MET A 191 -18.75 1.36 -13.47
CA MET A 191 -18.71 1.05 -12.03
C MET A 191 -17.45 0.28 -11.64
N ILE A 192 -16.99 -0.66 -12.47
CA ILE A 192 -15.79 -1.47 -12.20
C ILE A 192 -14.53 -0.61 -12.38
N SER A 193 -14.51 0.35 -13.34
CA SER A 193 -13.37 1.26 -13.52
C SER A 193 -13.12 2.14 -12.28
N TYR A 194 -14.17 2.51 -11.54
CA TYR A 194 -14.02 3.23 -10.27
C TYR A 194 -13.35 2.38 -9.15
N LEU A 195 -13.41 1.07 -9.24
CA LEU A 195 -12.79 0.15 -8.29
C LEU A 195 -11.42 -0.34 -8.76
N SER A 196 -11.03 -0.05 -10.01
CA SER A 196 -9.76 -0.50 -10.59
C SER A 196 -8.59 0.33 -10.08
N PHE A 197 -7.76 -0.28 -9.24
CA PHE A 197 -6.52 0.35 -8.76
C PHE A 197 -5.56 0.67 -9.90
N LEU A 198 -5.55 -0.16 -10.97
CA LEU A 198 -4.71 0.03 -12.15
C LEU A 198 -5.08 1.32 -12.90
N ASP A 199 -6.36 1.51 -13.19
CA ASP A 199 -6.85 2.68 -13.91
C ASP A 199 -6.70 3.95 -13.09
N GLN A 200 -6.94 3.85 -11.77
CA GLN A 200 -6.74 4.96 -10.84
C GLN A 200 -5.26 5.38 -10.79
N MET A 201 -4.34 4.41 -10.68
CA MET A 201 -2.91 4.69 -10.68
C MET A 201 -2.44 5.30 -12.01
N ASP A 202 -2.94 4.80 -13.14
CA ASP A 202 -2.63 5.35 -14.46
C ASP A 202 -3.09 6.80 -14.58
N THR A 203 -4.33 7.12 -14.14
CA THR A 203 -4.89 8.48 -14.14
C THR A 203 -4.04 9.46 -13.33
N PHE A 204 -3.66 9.06 -12.11
CA PHE A 204 -2.81 9.89 -11.24
C PHE A 204 -1.37 10.01 -11.80
N SER A 205 -0.86 8.98 -12.46
CA SER A 205 0.46 8.99 -13.10
C SER A 205 0.52 9.94 -14.32
N ARG A 206 -0.61 10.22 -14.93
CA ARG A 206 -0.75 11.27 -15.98
C ARG A 206 -0.84 12.69 -15.41
N GLY A 207 -0.84 12.84 -14.10
CA GLY A 207 -0.95 14.13 -13.44
C GLY A 207 -2.38 14.65 -13.33
N ILE A 208 -3.39 13.79 -13.52
CA ILE A 208 -4.81 14.12 -13.40
C ILE A 208 -5.26 13.78 -11.99
N PHE A 209 -5.74 14.76 -11.24
CA PHE A 209 -6.29 14.56 -9.90
C PHE A 209 -7.78 14.24 -10.00
N ASP A 210 -8.18 13.06 -9.54
CA ASP A 210 -9.58 12.66 -9.35
C ASP A 210 -9.86 12.48 -7.84
N SER A 211 -10.89 13.15 -7.33
CA SER A 211 -11.29 13.06 -5.93
C SER A 211 -12.03 11.75 -5.59
N ARG A 212 -12.60 11.06 -6.58
CA ARG A 212 -13.41 9.86 -6.39
C ARG A 212 -12.62 8.72 -5.73
N PRO A 213 -11.42 8.31 -6.22
CA PRO A 213 -10.59 7.32 -5.56
C PRO A 213 -10.18 7.73 -4.14
N VAL A 214 -9.93 9.01 -3.91
CA VAL A 214 -9.53 9.53 -2.60
C VAL A 214 -10.64 9.30 -1.56
N VAL A 215 -11.88 9.64 -1.90
CA VAL A 215 -13.04 9.45 -1.03
C VAL A 215 -13.32 7.95 -0.83
N LEU A 216 -13.27 7.15 -1.89
CA LEU A 216 -13.51 5.71 -1.83
C LEU A 216 -12.49 5.00 -0.94
N LEU A 217 -11.19 5.21 -1.19
CA LEU A 217 -10.13 4.56 -0.41
C LEU A 217 -10.07 5.09 1.02
N GLY A 218 -10.33 6.38 1.21
CA GLY A 218 -10.40 6.98 2.54
C GLY A 218 -11.54 6.41 3.38
N SER A 219 -12.75 6.32 2.82
CA SER A 219 -13.91 5.74 3.50
C SER A 219 -13.74 4.24 3.78
N ALA A 220 -13.19 3.49 2.83
CA ALA A 220 -12.89 2.07 2.99
C ALA A 220 -11.81 1.84 4.07
N THR A 221 -10.77 2.67 4.11
CA THR A 221 -9.75 2.64 5.16
C THR A 221 -10.37 2.86 6.54
N PHE A 222 -11.19 3.91 6.67
CA PHE A 222 -11.90 4.21 7.92
C PHE A 222 -12.80 3.05 8.35
N PHE A 223 -13.52 2.44 7.42
CA PHE A 223 -14.39 1.30 7.69
C PHE A 223 -13.62 0.11 8.28
N PHE A 224 -12.48 -0.29 7.69
CA PHE A 224 -11.67 -1.39 8.22
C PHE A 224 -11.03 -1.06 9.57
N LEU A 225 -10.61 0.18 9.80
CA LEU A 225 -10.12 0.61 11.10
C LEU A 225 -11.21 0.56 12.18
N PHE A 226 -12.43 1.00 11.84
CA PHE A 226 -13.58 0.90 12.73
C PHE A 226 -13.93 -0.55 13.06
N LEU A 227 -13.90 -1.46 12.07
CA LEU A 227 -14.08 -2.89 12.33
C LEU A 227 -12.99 -3.45 13.26
N THR A 228 -11.76 -3.02 13.08
CA THR A 228 -10.63 -3.44 13.94
C THR A 228 -10.86 -2.99 15.39
N GLU A 229 -11.30 -1.74 15.60
CA GLU A 229 -11.67 -1.22 16.92
C GLU A 229 -12.76 -2.07 17.57
N LYS A 230 -13.85 -2.35 16.83
CA LYS A 230 -14.98 -3.16 17.36
C LYS A 230 -14.58 -4.58 17.74
N ILE A 231 -13.63 -5.18 17.04
CA ILE A 231 -13.08 -6.49 17.42
C ILE A 231 -12.33 -6.41 18.75
N LEU A 232 -11.51 -5.37 18.94
CA LEU A 232 -10.75 -5.18 20.18
C LEU A 232 -11.69 -4.90 21.36
N GLU A 233 -12.70 -4.05 21.17
CA GLU A 233 -13.73 -3.75 22.18
C GLU A 233 -14.49 -5.03 22.60
N TRP A 234 -14.91 -5.83 21.61
CA TRP A 234 -15.63 -7.08 21.88
C TRP A 234 -14.77 -8.10 22.65
N ARG A 235 -13.48 -8.17 22.36
CA ARG A 235 -12.56 -9.05 23.10
C ARG A 235 -12.34 -8.58 24.51
N ARG A 236 -12.19 -7.27 24.73
CA ARG A 236 -12.07 -6.66 26.07
C ARG A 236 -13.27 -6.95 26.98
N LEU A 237 -14.47 -7.05 26.40
CA LEU A 237 -15.70 -7.34 27.15
C LEU A 237 -15.82 -8.85 27.52
N ARG A 238 -15.03 -9.72 26.91
CA ARG A 238 -15.07 -11.16 27.16
C ARG A 238 -13.99 -11.66 28.13
N GLU A 239 -12.95 -10.89 28.36
CA GLU A 239 -11.94 -11.10 29.39
C GLU A 239 -12.29 -10.38 30.69
#